data_bd719a3b95f66386f5ca798ffda8aba6
#
_entry.id   bd719a3b95f66386f5ca798ffda8aba6
#
_cell.length_a   1.000
_cell.length_b   1.000
_cell.length_c   1.000
_cell.angle_alpha   90.00
_cell.angle_beta   90.00
_cell.angle_gamma   90.00
#
_symmetry.space_group_name_H-M   'P 1'
#
loop_
_entity.id
_entity.type
_entity.pdbx_description
1 polymer ?
#
loop_
_entity_poly.entity_id
_entity_poly.type
_entity_poly.pdbx_seq_one_letter_code
_entity_poly.pdbx_strand_id
1 'polypeptide(L)'
;MCEEKVTVYCGDEESTTAAALGYAIQSAGHGDSVIIIQFLKGKREEAMELLRRLEPEVRFFSFARSQKNFAELSQEEQQEEEMNIRNGFNFARKVLVTGECSLLILDGFLGLLDNQMISAEDLESLMNAKSEDTKVMFTGKGIDNSMRKYVADIFKIHKE
;
A
#
# COMPACT_ATOMS: atom_id res chain seq x y z
N MET A 1 5.24 -16.50 -20.13
CA MET A 1 5.36 -16.64 -18.66
C MET A 1 5.04 -15.31 -18.01
N CYS A 2 4.01 -15.30 -17.20
CA CYS A 2 3.66 -14.09 -16.46
C CYS A 2 4.63 -13.93 -15.31
N GLU A 3 5.51 -12.97 -15.38
CA GLU A 3 6.25 -12.56 -14.20
C GLU A 3 5.25 -11.94 -13.24
N GLU A 4 5.13 -12.50 -12.06
CA GLU A 4 4.34 -11.89 -11.00
C GLU A 4 4.97 -10.56 -10.64
N LYS A 5 4.28 -9.48 -11.01
CA LYS A 5 4.79 -8.12 -10.79
C LYS A 5 4.36 -7.62 -9.43
N VAL A 6 4.75 -8.36 -8.38
CA VAL A 6 4.47 -7.99 -6.99
C VAL A 6 5.79 -7.85 -6.24
N THR A 7 5.99 -6.69 -5.65
CA THR A 7 7.21 -6.33 -4.93
C THR A 7 6.87 -5.93 -3.50
N VAL A 8 7.71 -6.32 -2.54
CA VAL A 8 7.59 -5.94 -1.14
C VAL A 8 8.84 -5.17 -0.72
N TYR A 9 8.62 -4.01 -0.09
CA TYR A 9 9.64 -3.33 0.71
C TYR A 9 9.26 -3.46 2.18
N CYS A 10 10.11 -4.09 2.98
CA CYS A 10 9.85 -4.27 4.41
C CYS A 10 11.08 -3.88 5.24
N GLY A 11 10.83 -3.54 6.52
CA GLY A 11 11.85 -3.12 7.46
C GLY A 11 11.50 -1.81 8.14
N ASP A 12 12.45 -0.87 8.17
CA ASP A 12 12.23 0.45 8.74
C ASP A 12 11.11 1.19 7.99
N GLU A 13 10.02 1.54 8.70
CA GLU A 13 8.80 2.06 8.06
C GLU A 13 9.01 3.37 7.31
N GLU A 14 9.78 4.30 7.86
CA GLU A 14 10.05 5.56 7.18
C GLU A 14 10.84 5.33 5.90
N SER A 15 11.82 4.43 5.97
CA SER A 15 12.66 4.11 4.83
C SER A 15 11.91 3.34 3.75
N THR A 16 11.01 2.43 4.12
CA THR A 16 10.21 1.68 3.15
C THR A 16 9.24 2.59 2.42
N THR A 17 8.62 3.54 3.13
CA THR A 17 7.74 4.55 2.51
C THR A 17 8.52 5.45 1.57
N ALA A 18 9.70 5.92 1.99
CA ALA A 18 10.55 6.77 1.15
C ALA A 18 11.01 6.03 -0.12
N ALA A 19 11.36 4.76 0.01
CA ALA A 19 11.75 3.93 -1.13
C ALA A 19 10.59 3.77 -2.12
N ALA A 20 9.39 3.51 -1.60
CA ALA A 20 8.19 3.38 -2.43
C ALA A 20 7.84 4.68 -3.16
N LEU A 21 7.96 5.82 -2.49
CA LEU A 21 7.72 7.12 -3.11
C LEU A 21 8.76 7.39 -4.22
N GLY A 22 10.03 7.09 -3.97
CA GLY A 22 11.07 7.22 -4.98
C GLY A 22 10.81 6.35 -6.20
N TYR A 23 10.37 5.12 -5.99
CA TYR A 23 9.99 4.22 -7.07
C TYR A 23 8.80 4.77 -7.86
N ALA A 24 7.80 5.33 -7.17
CA ALA A 24 6.63 5.93 -7.80
C ALA A 24 7.05 7.07 -8.75
N ILE A 25 7.94 7.94 -8.30
CA ILE A 25 8.43 9.07 -9.10
C ILE A 25 9.17 8.57 -10.34
N GLN A 26 10.03 7.57 -10.18
CA GLN A 26 10.76 6.99 -11.32
C GLN A 26 9.81 6.33 -12.31
N SER A 27 8.84 5.58 -11.83
CA SER A 27 7.84 4.92 -12.67
C SER A 27 7.02 5.95 -13.47
N ALA A 28 6.56 7.00 -12.80
CA ALA A 28 5.84 8.08 -13.45
C ALA A 28 6.71 8.80 -14.50
N GLY A 29 8.00 8.96 -14.22
CA GLY A 29 8.96 9.52 -15.17
C GLY A 29 9.14 8.68 -16.43
N HIS A 30 8.88 7.38 -16.35
CA HIS A 30 8.86 6.48 -17.51
C HIS A 30 7.51 6.45 -18.25
N GLY A 31 6.55 7.23 -17.80
CA GLY A 31 5.23 7.31 -18.43
C GLY A 31 4.16 6.43 -17.79
N ASP A 32 4.48 5.73 -16.71
CA ASP A 32 3.51 4.91 -15.99
C ASP A 32 2.56 5.76 -15.16
N SER A 33 1.31 5.32 -15.07
CA SER A 33 0.35 5.92 -14.12
C SER A 33 0.47 5.20 -12.78
N VAL A 34 0.56 5.98 -11.70
CA VAL A 34 0.81 5.45 -10.35
C VAL A 34 -0.33 5.87 -9.40
N ILE A 35 -0.81 4.91 -8.62
CA ILE A 35 -1.71 5.19 -7.50
C ILE A 35 -1.05 4.69 -6.23
N ILE A 36 -0.99 5.54 -5.21
CA ILE A 36 -0.51 5.21 -3.87
C ILE A 36 -1.68 5.26 -2.91
N ILE A 37 -1.91 4.16 -2.20
CA ILE A 37 -2.91 4.08 -1.14
C ILE A 37 -2.18 3.84 0.17
N GLN A 38 -2.36 4.75 1.12
CA GLN A 38 -1.72 4.67 2.44
C GLN A 38 -2.69 4.14 3.48
N PHE A 39 -2.22 3.15 4.25
CA PHE A 39 -2.96 2.54 5.37
C PHE A 39 -2.21 2.79 6.68
N LEU A 40 -2.95 2.91 7.78
CA LEU A 40 -2.44 2.92 9.16
C LEU A 40 -1.46 4.04 9.54
N LYS A 41 -1.14 4.94 8.63
CA LYS A 41 -0.25 6.07 8.91
C LYS A 41 -1.08 7.34 8.99
N GLY A 42 -0.84 8.13 10.02
CA GLY A 42 -1.48 9.43 10.18
C GLY A 42 -1.18 10.35 9.00
N LYS A 43 -2.07 11.30 8.77
CA LYS A 43 -1.92 12.26 7.69
C LYS A 43 -0.67 13.11 7.87
N ARG A 44 0.22 13.06 6.90
CA ARG A 44 1.31 14.03 6.76
C ARG A 44 0.85 15.08 5.76
N GLU A 45 0.18 16.10 6.26
CA GLU A 45 -0.44 17.13 5.40
C GLU A 45 0.55 17.79 4.44
N GLU A 46 1.75 18.09 4.92
CA GLU A 46 2.80 18.73 4.12
C GLU A 46 3.22 17.85 2.93
N ALA A 47 3.42 16.54 3.18
CA ALA A 47 3.79 15.61 2.12
C ALA A 47 2.63 15.40 1.14
N MET A 48 1.40 15.36 1.63
CA MET A 48 0.21 15.19 0.79
C MET A 48 0.03 16.36 -0.18
N GLU A 49 0.26 17.59 0.29
CA GLU A 49 0.16 18.77 -0.55
C GLU A 49 1.18 18.76 -1.69
N LEU A 50 2.41 18.35 -1.38
CA LEU A 50 3.46 18.20 -2.37
C LEU A 50 3.11 17.09 -3.38
N LEU A 51 2.57 15.97 -2.92
CA LEU A 51 2.18 14.84 -3.78
C LEU A 51 1.06 15.20 -4.74
N ARG A 52 0.17 16.10 -4.34
CA ARG A 52 -0.89 16.61 -5.24
C ARG A 52 -0.34 17.30 -6.48
N ARG A 53 0.86 17.87 -6.39
CA ARG A 53 1.53 18.50 -7.53
C ARG A 53 1.99 17.49 -8.58
N LEU A 54 2.03 16.20 -8.21
CA LEU A 54 2.41 15.12 -9.12
C LEU A 54 1.22 14.54 -9.89
N GLU A 55 0.01 15.00 -9.59
CA GLU A 55 -1.18 14.57 -10.34
C GLU A 55 -1.17 15.16 -11.76
N PRO A 56 -1.67 14.43 -12.75
CA PRO A 56 -2.31 13.13 -12.65
C PRO A 56 -1.37 11.91 -12.70
N GLU A 57 -0.07 12.11 -12.85
CA GLU A 57 0.89 11.01 -13.03
C GLU A 57 0.98 10.12 -11.78
N VAL A 58 0.99 10.74 -10.60
CA VAL A 58 0.95 10.03 -9.31
C VAL A 58 -0.24 10.55 -8.52
N ARG A 59 -1.19 9.67 -8.21
CA ARG A 59 -2.35 9.98 -7.38
C ARG A 59 -2.19 9.34 -6.02
N PHE A 60 -2.43 10.11 -4.97
CA PHE A 60 -2.23 9.68 -3.58
C PHE A 60 -3.54 9.70 -2.82
N PHE A 61 -3.85 8.60 -2.14
CA PHE A 61 -5.04 8.45 -1.29
C PHE A 61 -4.63 7.94 0.08
N SER A 62 -5.14 8.54 1.15
CA SER A 62 -4.93 8.07 2.51
C SER A 62 -6.26 7.69 3.13
N PHE A 63 -6.33 6.49 3.68
CA PHE A 63 -7.48 5.98 4.41
C PHE A 63 -7.24 5.96 5.92
N ALA A 64 -6.00 6.26 6.36
CA ALA A 64 -5.70 6.44 7.76
C ALA A 64 -6.17 7.83 8.22
N ARG A 65 -6.99 7.90 9.26
CA ARG A 65 -7.50 9.17 9.80
C ARG A 65 -6.82 9.58 11.08
N SER A 66 -6.35 8.63 11.87
CA SER A 66 -5.71 8.90 13.15
C SER A 66 -4.19 8.92 13.03
N GLN A 67 -3.55 9.84 13.75
CA GLN A 67 -2.10 9.86 13.90
C GLN A 67 -1.62 8.96 15.04
N LYS A 68 -2.56 8.42 15.84
CA LYS A 68 -2.26 7.50 16.93
C LYS A 68 -2.11 6.08 16.41
N ASN A 69 -1.30 5.29 17.12
CA ASN A 69 -1.23 3.85 16.88
C ASN A 69 -2.59 3.21 17.16
N PHE A 70 -2.95 2.19 16.39
CA PHE A 70 -4.26 1.53 16.51
C PHE A 70 -4.55 1.06 17.92
N ALA A 71 -3.54 0.51 18.62
CA ALA A 71 -3.69 0.03 19.99
C ALA A 71 -4.01 1.13 21.01
N GLU A 72 -3.68 2.39 20.70
CA GLU A 72 -3.93 3.54 21.57
C GLU A 72 -5.31 4.16 21.37
N LEU A 73 -6.05 3.71 20.35
CA LEU A 73 -7.37 4.22 20.03
C LEU A 73 -8.43 3.67 20.98
N SER A 74 -9.48 4.46 21.23
CA SER A 74 -10.68 3.96 21.91
C SER A 74 -11.36 2.90 21.05
N GLN A 75 -12.25 2.11 21.65
CA GLN A 75 -12.99 1.09 20.92
C GLN A 75 -13.79 1.67 19.74
N GLU A 76 -14.38 2.83 19.94
CA GLU A 76 -15.14 3.55 18.92
C GLU A 76 -14.23 4.01 17.77
N GLU A 77 -13.09 4.59 18.12
CA GLU A 77 -12.07 5.02 17.15
C GLU A 77 -11.48 3.84 16.38
N GLN A 78 -11.28 2.68 17.04
CA GLN A 78 -10.83 1.47 16.38
C GLN A 78 -11.83 0.97 15.34
N GLN A 79 -13.12 1.03 15.63
CA GLN A 79 -14.18 0.65 14.69
C GLN A 79 -14.19 1.57 13.47
N GLU A 80 -13.99 2.87 13.67
CA GLU A 80 -13.88 3.83 12.57
C GLU A 80 -12.66 3.55 11.69
N GLU A 81 -11.51 3.25 12.30
CA GLU A 81 -10.30 2.92 11.56
C GLU A 81 -10.45 1.61 10.79
N GLU A 82 -11.10 0.61 11.37
CA GLU A 82 -11.41 -0.65 10.67
C GLU A 82 -12.27 -0.41 9.43
N MET A 83 -13.26 0.47 9.55
CA MET A 83 -14.11 0.86 8.42
C MET A 83 -13.29 1.58 7.34
N ASN A 84 -12.42 2.49 7.74
CA ASN A 84 -11.54 3.20 6.80
C ASN A 84 -10.61 2.24 6.08
N ILE A 85 -10.05 1.29 6.80
CA ILE A 85 -9.18 0.24 6.23
C ILE A 85 -9.96 -0.59 5.21
N ARG A 86 -11.18 -1.00 5.55
CA ARG A 86 -12.02 -1.76 4.63
C ARG A 86 -12.37 -0.95 3.38
N ASN A 87 -12.64 0.34 3.54
CA ASN A 87 -12.88 1.23 2.39
C ASN A 87 -11.63 1.35 1.51
N GLY A 88 -10.46 1.47 2.13
CA GLY A 88 -9.19 1.51 1.41
C GLY A 88 -8.91 0.21 0.67
N PHE A 89 -9.17 -0.92 1.31
CA PHE A 89 -9.04 -2.24 0.69
C PHE A 89 -9.97 -2.39 -0.52
N ASN A 90 -11.22 -2.01 -0.37
CA ASN A 90 -12.20 -2.09 -1.46
C ASN A 90 -11.81 -1.18 -2.63
N PHE A 91 -11.28 -0.01 -2.33
CA PHE A 91 -10.76 0.91 -3.34
C PHE A 91 -9.56 0.30 -4.08
N ALA A 92 -8.61 -0.30 -3.35
CA ALA A 92 -7.47 -0.97 -3.95
C ALA A 92 -7.91 -2.09 -4.90
N ARG A 93 -8.86 -2.89 -4.46
CA ARG A 93 -9.40 -3.98 -5.26
C ARG A 93 -10.08 -3.45 -6.53
N LYS A 94 -10.84 -2.38 -6.41
CA LYS A 94 -11.49 -1.72 -7.55
C LYS A 94 -10.47 -1.20 -8.56
N VAL A 95 -9.40 -0.57 -8.08
CA VAL A 95 -8.31 -0.09 -8.94
C VAL A 95 -7.71 -1.24 -9.74
N LEU A 96 -7.49 -2.39 -9.11
CA LEU A 96 -6.94 -3.56 -9.79
C LEU A 96 -7.92 -4.16 -10.80
N VAL A 97 -9.19 -4.26 -10.44
CA VAL A 97 -10.23 -4.78 -11.34
C VAL A 97 -10.37 -3.92 -12.59
N THR A 98 -10.35 -2.60 -12.43
CA THR A 98 -10.56 -1.66 -13.54
C THR A 98 -9.29 -1.36 -14.34
N GLY A 99 -8.12 -1.72 -13.80
CA GLY A 99 -6.84 -1.44 -14.46
C GLY A 99 -6.52 0.05 -14.60
N GLU A 100 -6.93 0.85 -13.62
CA GLU A 100 -6.78 2.31 -13.66
C GLU A 100 -5.34 2.81 -13.67
N CYS A 101 -4.38 1.98 -13.23
CA CYS A 101 -2.99 2.38 -13.15
C CYS A 101 -2.03 1.25 -13.53
N SER A 102 -0.81 1.62 -13.87
CA SER A 102 0.26 0.66 -14.18
C SER A 102 0.99 0.18 -12.92
N LEU A 103 1.02 1.01 -11.87
CA LEU A 103 1.65 0.70 -10.59
C LEU A 103 0.72 1.10 -9.45
N LEU A 104 0.38 0.14 -8.60
CA LEU A 104 -0.38 0.37 -7.37
C LEU A 104 0.55 0.12 -6.18
N ILE A 105 0.72 1.14 -5.34
CA ILE A 105 1.52 1.05 -4.12
C ILE A 105 0.58 1.05 -2.92
N LEU A 106 0.65 0.00 -2.11
CA LEU A 106 -0.16 -0.17 -0.91
C LEU A 106 0.75 0.03 0.31
N ASP A 107 0.89 1.29 0.72
CA ASP A 107 1.81 1.69 1.78
C ASP A 107 1.24 1.37 3.16
N GLY A 108 1.98 0.60 3.94
CA GLY A 108 1.57 0.15 5.26
C GLY A 108 0.65 -1.09 5.26
N PHE A 109 0.38 -1.66 4.10
CA PHE A 109 -0.55 -2.80 3.98
C PHE A 109 -0.11 -4.04 4.76
N LEU A 110 1.20 -4.28 4.85
CA LEU A 110 1.71 -5.46 5.57
C LEU A 110 1.31 -5.43 7.05
N GLY A 111 1.19 -4.25 7.64
CA GLY A 111 0.72 -4.09 9.02
C GLY A 111 -0.74 -4.52 9.20
N LEU A 112 -1.55 -4.46 8.16
CA LEU A 112 -2.94 -4.92 8.22
C LEU A 112 -3.03 -6.44 8.38
N LEU A 113 -2.14 -7.18 7.72
CA LEU A 113 -2.02 -8.63 7.87
C LEU A 113 -1.49 -8.99 9.26
N ASP A 114 -0.45 -8.30 9.72
CA ASP A 114 0.15 -8.54 11.03
C ASP A 114 -0.85 -8.32 12.17
N ASN A 115 -1.71 -7.32 12.05
CA ASN A 115 -2.72 -6.98 13.05
C ASN A 115 -4.07 -7.66 12.80
N GLN A 116 -4.13 -8.59 11.86
CA GLN A 116 -5.32 -9.39 11.53
C GLN A 116 -6.54 -8.54 11.11
N MET A 117 -6.29 -7.35 10.57
CA MET A 117 -7.33 -6.48 10.03
C MET A 117 -7.76 -6.89 8.62
N ILE A 118 -6.84 -7.49 7.90
CA ILE A 118 -7.06 -8.09 6.58
C ILE A 118 -6.68 -9.56 6.70
N SER A 119 -7.55 -10.44 6.21
CA SER A 119 -7.34 -11.89 6.26
C SER A 119 -6.55 -12.39 5.05
N ALA A 120 -6.09 -13.63 5.12
CA ALA A 120 -5.45 -14.31 4.00
C ALA A 120 -6.41 -14.44 2.80
N GLU A 121 -7.70 -14.65 3.06
CA GLU A 121 -8.74 -14.72 2.02
C GLU A 121 -8.94 -13.35 1.35
N ASP A 122 -8.90 -12.27 2.12
CA ASP A 122 -8.95 -10.91 1.59
C ASP A 122 -7.76 -10.67 0.65
N LEU A 123 -6.58 -11.08 1.08
CA LEU A 123 -5.37 -10.94 0.27
C LEU A 123 -5.48 -11.74 -1.04
N GLU A 124 -5.98 -12.95 -0.97
CA GLU A 124 -6.21 -13.78 -2.16
C GLU A 124 -7.17 -13.09 -3.13
N SER A 125 -8.27 -12.55 -2.61
CA SER A 125 -9.24 -11.81 -3.41
C SER A 125 -8.59 -10.60 -4.09
N LEU A 126 -7.74 -9.88 -3.38
CA LEU A 126 -7.02 -8.73 -3.92
C LEU A 126 -6.07 -9.16 -5.05
N MET A 127 -5.29 -10.20 -4.82
CA MET A 127 -4.33 -10.69 -5.81
C MET A 127 -5.01 -11.26 -7.05
N ASN A 128 -6.14 -11.92 -6.88
CA ASN A 128 -6.93 -12.43 -8.01
C ASN A 128 -7.56 -11.30 -8.86
N ALA A 129 -7.74 -10.13 -8.28
CA ALA A 129 -8.23 -8.95 -9.00
C ALA A 129 -7.16 -8.31 -9.90
N LYS A 130 -5.88 -8.58 -9.62
CA LYS A 130 -4.76 -8.00 -10.35
C LYS A 130 -4.67 -8.57 -11.77
N SER A 131 -4.55 -7.68 -12.76
CA SER A 131 -4.21 -8.08 -14.13
C SER A 131 -2.69 -8.20 -14.30
N GLU A 132 -2.28 -8.81 -15.41
CA GLU A 132 -0.85 -8.96 -15.75
C GLU A 132 -0.16 -7.60 -15.99
N ASP A 133 -0.93 -6.60 -16.36
CA ASP A 133 -0.40 -5.28 -16.75
C ASP A 133 -0.16 -4.35 -15.56
N THR A 134 -0.64 -4.69 -14.38
CA THR A 134 -0.49 -3.86 -13.19
C THR A 134 0.55 -4.43 -12.25
N LYS A 135 1.53 -3.61 -11.89
CA LYS A 135 2.48 -3.93 -10.83
C LYS A 135 1.89 -3.51 -9.49
N VAL A 136 2.10 -4.31 -8.45
CA VAL A 136 1.67 -3.99 -7.09
C VAL A 136 2.88 -4.01 -6.17
N MET A 137 2.97 -2.99 -5.32
CA MET A 137 4.02 -2.88 -4.31
C MET A 137 3.40 -2.75 -2.94
N PHE A 138 3.88 -3.56 -1.99
CA PHE A 138 3.46 -3.52 -0.60
C PHE A 138 4.60 -3.03 0.28
N THR A 139 4.28 -2.26 1.31
CA THR A 139 5.27 -1.85 2.30
C THR A 139 4.81 -2.21 3.72
N GLY A 140 5.77 -2.33 4.64
CA GLY A 140 5.52 -2.57 6.06
C GLY A 140 6.77 -3.01 6.79
N LYS A 141 6.61 -3.41 8.06
CA LYS A 141 7.73 -3.83 8.91
C LYS A 141 8.29 -5.19 8.55
N GLY A 142 7.42 -6.12 8.19
CA GLY A 142 7.80 -7.49 7.87
C GLY A 142 6.83 -8.11 6.89
N ILE A 143 7.19 -9.28 6.40
CA ILE A 143 6.37 -10.01 5.45
C ILE A 143 5.74 -11.23 6.13
N ASP A 144 4.43 -11.37 6.00
CA ASP A 144 3.69 -12.53 6.44
C ASP A 144 3.86 -13.68 5.45
N ASN A 145 3.86 -14.92 5.95
CA ASN A 145 3.99 -16.10 5.08
C ASN A 145 2.88 -16.19 4.04
N SER A 146 1.69 -15.67 4.33
CA SER A 146 0.58 -15.66 3.37
C SER A 146 0.86 -14.78 2.15
N MET A 147 1.78 -13.82 2.28
CA MET A 147 2.19 -12.95 1.17
C MET A 147 3.20 -13.59 0.24
N ARG A 148 4.08 -14.46 0.77
CA ARG A 148 5.28 -14.93 0.06
C ARG A 148 4.97 -15.58 -1.28
N LYS A 149 3.88 -16.31 -1.39
CA LYS A 149 3.49 -16.99 -2.62
C LYS A 149 3.13 -16.06 -3.78
N TYR A 150 2.80 -14.80 -3.45
CA TYR A 150 2.42 -13.81 -4.47
C TYR A 150 3.57 -12.90 -4.89
N VAL A 151 4.67 -12.90 -4.13
CA VAL A 151 5.73 -11.89 -4.24
C VAL A 151 6.89 -12.39 -5.09
N ALA A 152 7.28 -11.60 -6.10
CA ALA A 152 8.45 -11.88 -6.93
C ALA A 152 9.73 -11.39 -6.25
N ASP A 153 9.72 -10.16 -5.69
CA ASP A 153 10.90 -9.54 -5.11
C ASP A 153 10.60 -9.00 -3.72
N ILE A 154 11.51 -9.28 -2.77
CA ILE A 154 11.44 -8.76 -1.40
C ILE A 154 12.71 -7.97 -1.13
N PHE A 155 12.54 -6.69 -0.79
CA PHE A 155 13.63 -5.82 -0.38
C PHE A 155 13.48 -5.51 1.10
N LYS A 156 14.55 -5.77 1.86
CA LYS A 156 14.60 -5.47 3.30
C LYS A 156 15.49 -4.26 3.53
N ILE A 157 14.96 -3.28 4.24
CA ILE A 157 15.64 -2.02 4.53
C ILE A 157 15.90 -1.95 6.02
N HIS A 158 17.16 -1.88 6.38
CA HIS A 158 17.61 -1.82 7.77
C HIS A 158 18.30 -0.49 8.04
N LYS A 159 17.97 0.09 9.19
CA LYS A 159 18.68 1.25 9.72
C LYS A 159 19.66 0.76 10.78
N GLU A 160 20.93 0.99 10.55
CA GLU A 160 21.99 0.69 11.51
C GLU A 160 22.13 1.75 12.59
#